data_28414c9a5fdc541538e6e5dd43c2c944
#
_entry.id   28414c9a5fdc541538e6e5dd43c2c944
#
_cell.length_a   1.000
_cell.length_b   1.000
_cell.length_c   1.000
_cell.angle_alpha   90.00
_cell.angle_beta   90.00
_cell.angle_gamma   90.00
#
_symmetry.space_group_name_H-M   'P 1'
#
loop_
_entity.id
_entity.type
_entity.pdbx_description
1 polymer ?
#
loop_
_entity_poly.entity_id
_entity_poly.type
_entity_poly.pdbx_seq_one_letter_code
_entity_poly.pdbx_strand_id
1 'polypeptide(L)'
;MKRLAAILILLFLALPRLIVAQESDTLSALVGVLKESNDPQFHLDILKGISEALKGQRQVKMPAGWEAMAPILSKSTNAEVRQLAQQLSVTFGSKEALAVQRKQLADAKAPAAARLAALESLVAAKDAELPALLPVLLNEAALRSAALRAMAVFDDAKFPPAILALYPKLDAADKKNALATLVSRPTFAKALIAAIESKQIAAKDLSADLVRPLRGLKEPELAKRVEQLFGVARASDADKLKEIALFKTMFQELPRRADNPSQGRVIYTKTCGQCHTLFGEGGKIGPDITGSNRAELDYLIMNILDPNAEIAADYRPWDLVLKDDREITGLMVRQDTQVVVVQTITELATVPRAELRSLRQSQLSMMPEGLLAALSRVEVRDLIAYLRSPQQVPLPK
;
A
#
# COMPACT_ATOMS: atom_id res chain seq x y z
N MET A 1 -6.91 36.37 34.53
CA MET A 1 -6.55 35.87 33.19
C MET A 1 -5.91 34.47 33.20
N LYS A 2 -5.06 34.08 34.16
CA LYS A 2 -4.45 32.74 34.19
C LYS A 2 -5.41 31.55 34.46
N ARG A 3 -6.55 31.78 35.12
CA ARG A 3 -7.55 30.73 35.44
C ARG A 3 -8.52 30.43 34.28
N LEU A 4 -8.77 31.40 33.36
CA LEU A 4 -9.58 31.16 32.16
C LEU A 4 -8.83 30.33 31.10
N ALA A 5 -7.51 30.51 30.96
CA ALA A 5 -6.70 29.74 30.02
C ALA A 5 -6.62 28.24 30.36
N ALA A 6 -6.60 27.91 31.66
CA ALA A 6 -6.57 26.52 32.16
C ALA A 6 -7.90 25.77 31.89
N ILE A 7 -9.03 26.46 31.93
CA ILE A 7 -10.35 25.87 31.64
C ILE A 7 -10.53 25.63 30.12
N LEU A 8 -10.01 26.52 29.23
CA LEU A 8 -10.05 26.32 27.79
C LEU A 8 -9.17 25.16 27.35
N ILE A 9 -8.01 24.95 27.96
CA ILE A 9 -7.11 23.82 27.61
C ILE A 9 -7.72 22.48 28.04
N LEU A 10 -8.43 22.44 29.17
CA LEU A 10 -9.14 21.24 29.61
C LEU A 10 -10.36 20.90 28.75
N LEU A 11 -11.05 21.88 28.18
CA LEU A 11 -12.14 21.64 27.22
C LEU A 11 -11.64 21.09 25.88
N PHE A 12 -10.45 21.53 25.39
CA PHE A 12 -9.89 21.04 24.14
C PHE A 12 -9.34 19.61 24.20
N LEU A 13 -8.94 19.15 25.38
CA LEU A 13 -8.50 17.76 25.61
C LEU A 13 -9.68 16.79 25.86
N ALA A 14 -10.86 17.28 26.15
CA ALA A 14 -12.06 16.46 26.39
C ALA A 14 -12.89 16.20 25.13
N LEU A 15 -12.80 17.07 24.11
CA LEU A 15 -13.59 16.95 22.86
C LEU A 15 -13.44 15.60 22.13
N PRO A 16 -12.24 15.04 21.89
CA PRO A 16 -12.14 13.76 21.19
C PRO A 16 -12.68 12.57 22.01
N ARG A 17 -12.64 12.65 23.34
CA ARG A 17 -13.22 11.61 24.21
C ARG A 17 -14.75 11.66 24.27
N LEU A 18 -15.36 12.83 24.15
CA LEU A 18 -16.80 12.99 24.11
C LEU A 18 -17.40 12.43 22.82
N ILE A 19 -16.75 12.62 21.65
CA ILE A 19 -17.21 12.10 20.37
C ILE A 19 -17.19 10.56 20.35
N VAL A 20 -16.11 9.94 20.82
CA VAL A 20 -15.99 8.47 20.86
C VAL A 20 -16.98 7.84 21.87
N ALA A 21 -17.24 8.48 22.99
CA ALA A 21 -18.22 8.02 23.96
C ALA A 21 -19.65 8.08 23.37
N GLN A 22 -19.97 9.14 22.64
CA GLN A 22 -21.29 9.33 22.02
C GLN A 22 -21.56 8.31 20.90
N GLU A 23 -20.56 7.92 20.09
CA GLU A 23 -20.68 6.87 19.07
C GLU A 23 -20.94 5.49 19.70
N SER A 24 -20.23 5.14 20.78
CA SER A 24 -20.43 3.86 21.44
C SER A 24 -21.81 3.73 22.09
N ASP A 25 -22.37 4.83 22.57
CA ASP A 25 -23.70 4.89 23.16
C ASP A 25 -24.79 4.75 22.08
N THR A 26 -24.59 5.36 20.91
CA THR A 26 -25.49 5.24 19.76
C THR A 26 -25.53 3.82 19.22
N LEU A 27 -24.36 3.16 19.04
CA LEU A 27 -24.30 1.77 18.61
C LEU A 27 -24.95 0.83 19.63
N SER A 28 -24.74 1.06 20.91
CA SER A 28 -25.35 0.28 21.98
C SER A 28 -26.88 0.43 22.01
N ALA A 29 -27.40 1.63 21.71
CA ALA A 29 -28.82 1.88 21.57
C ALA A 29 -29.41 1.11 20.36
N LEU A 30 -28.73 1.14 19.19
CA LEU A 30 -29.15 0.37 18.00
C LEU A 30 -29.16 -1.14 18.25
N VAL A 31 -28.16 -1.66 18.99
CA VAL A 31 -28.14 -3.07 19.42
C VAL A 31 -29.30 -3.36 20.39
N GLY A 32 -29.68 -2.40 21.22
CA GLY A 32 -30.89 -2.48 22.08
C GLY A 32 -32.15 -2.66 21.24
N VAL A 33 -32.31 -1.86 20.21
CA VAL A 33 -33.45 -1.91 19.27
C VAL A 33 -33.56 -3.27 18.56
N LEU A 34 -32.45 -3.94 18.23
CA LEU A 34 -32.47 -5.29 17.64
C LEU A 34 -33.17 -6.33 18.51
N LYS A 35 -33.26 -6.11 19.84
CA LYS A 35 -33.94 -7.03 20.76
C LYS A 35 -35.46 -6.86 20.79
N GLU A 36 -35.99 -5.76 20.25
CA GLU A 36 -37.41 -5.43 20.33
C GLU A 36 -38.22 -6.16 19.27
N SER A 37 -37.57 -6.82 18.28
CA SER A 37 -38.25 -7.53 17.20
C SER A 37 -37.49 -8.81 16.86
N ASN A 38 -38.25 -9.85 16.42
CA ASN A 38 -37.74 -11.05 15.82
C ASN A 38 -37.89 -11.07 14.29
N ASP A 39 -38.28 -9.96 13.68
CA ASP A 39 -38.47 -9.85 12.24
C ASP A 39 -37.07 -9.80 11.55
N PRO A 40 -36.76 -10.78 10.66
CA PRO A 40 -35.52 -10.78 9.95
C PRO A 40 -35.28 -9.56 9.05
N GLN A 41 -36.34 -8.95 8.50
CA GLN A 41 -36.23 -7.74 7.68
C GLN A 41 -35.84 -6.54 8.54
N PHE A 42 -36.48 -6.38 9.69
CA PHE A 42 -36.12 -5.34 10.65
C PHE A 42 -34.64 -5.45 11.10
N HIS A 43 -34.21 -6.67 11.42
CA HIS A 43 -32.79 -6.90 11.74
C HIS A 43 -31.88 -6.50 10.57
N LEU A 44 -32.23 -6.86 9.34
CA LEU A 44 -31.45 -6.53 8.15
C LEU A 44 -31.26 -5.02 8.00
N ASP A 45 -32.32 -4.25 8.14
CA ASP A 45 -32.30 -2.80 7.93
C ASP A 45 -31.41 -2.11 9.00
N ILE A 46 -31.52 -2.52 10.26
CA ILE A 46 -30.64 -2.00 11.33
C ILE A 46 -29.17 -2.38 11.10
N LEU A 47 -28.90 -3.65 10.76
CA LEU A 47 -27.54 -4.12 10.52
C LEU A 47 -26.90 -3.44 9.31
N LYS A 48 -27.65 -3.17 8.24
CA LYS A 48 -27.19 -2.39 7.09
C LYS A 48 -26.82 -0.97 7.51
N GLY A 49 -27.67 -0.33 8.31
CA GLY A 49 -27.38 1.00 8.85
C GLY A 49 -26.10 1.04 9.70
N ILE A 50 -25.93 0.07 10.60
CA ILE A 50 -24.69 -0.06 11.40
C ILE A 50 -23.49 -0.31 10.48
N SER A 51 -23.57 -1.23 9.51
CA SER A 51 -22.50 -1.57 8.59
C SER A 51 -22.07 -0.37 7.74
N GLU A 52 -23.00 0.42 7.23
CA GLU A 52 -22.68 1.62 6.44
C GLU A 52 -22.07 2.72 7.32
N ALA A 53 -22.57 2.92 8.54
CA ALA A 53 -21.99 3.88 9.49
C ALA A 53 -20.55 3.52 9.90
N LEU A 54 -20.23 2.21 9.94
CA LEU A 54 -18.90 1.72 10.30
C LEU A 54 -17.98 1.48 9.09
N LYS A 55 -18.42 1.83 7.89
CA LYS A 55 -17.64 1.60 6.67
C LYS A 55 -16.28 2.27 6.72
N GLY A 56 -15.23 1.47 6.57
CA GLY A 56 -13.84 1.93 6.66
C GLY A 56 -13.30 2.03 8.08
N GLN A 57 -14.12 1.91 9.11
CA GLN A 57 -13.64 1.82 10.49
C GLN A 57 -13.08 0.42 10.77
N ARG A 58 -11.99 0.38 11.54
CA ARG A 58 -11.34 -0.85 12.00
C ARG A 58 -11.27 -0.82 13.52
N GLN A 59 -11.45 -1.97 14.17
CA GLN A 59 -11.37 -2.09 15.63
C GLN A 59 -12.35 -1.16 16.36
N VAL A 60 -13.63 -1.24 16.03
CA VAL A 60 -14.69 -0.55 16.74
C VAL A 60 -14.94 -1.26 18.09
N LYS A 61 -15.00 -0.50 19.17
CA LYS A 61 -15.34 -1.07 20.47
C LYS A 61 -16.69 -1.78 20.40
N MET A 62 -16.74 -3.01 20.88
CA MET A 62 -17.97 -3.80 20.89
C MET A 62 -19.08 -3.05 21.63
N PRO A 63 -20.23 -2.80 21.00
CA PRO A 63 -21.36 -2.14 21.66
C PRO A 63 -21.99 -3.05 22.72
N ALA A 64 -22.53 -2.45 23.76
CA ALA A 64 -23.20 -3.18 24.82
C ALA A 64 -24.37 -4.01 24.28
N GLY A 65 -24.45 -5.25 24.69
CA GLY A 65 -25.49 -6.19 24.27
C GLY A 65 -25.21 -6.97 22.98
N TRP A 66 -24.14 -6.65 22.22
CA TRP A 66 -23.81 -7.36 20.98
C TRP A 66 -23.51 -8.84 21.22
N GLU A 67 -22.75 -9.19 22.27
CA GLU A 67 -22.42 -10.60 22.58
C GLU A 67 -23.66 -11.46 22.76
N ALA A 68 -24.73 -10.89 23.31
CA ALA A 68 -26.00 -11.60 23.48
C ALA A 68 -26.81 -11.65 22.17
N MET A 69 -26.71 -10.62 21.32
CA MET A 69 -27.45 -10.53 20.07
C MET A 69 -26.84 -11.34 18.91
N ALA A 70 -25.51 -11.37 18.82
CA ALA A 70 -24.80 -12.03 17.72
C ALA A 70 -25.18 -13.50 17.53
N PRO A 71 -25.29 -14.35 18.59
CA PRO A 71 -25.77 -15.73 18.45
C PRO A 71 -27.20 -15.87 17.95
N ILE A 72 -28.08 -14.90 18.25
CA ILE A 72 -29.48 -14.86 17.75
C ILE A 72 -29.47 -14.53 16.26
N LEU A 73 -28.78 -13.49 15.87
CA LEU A 73 -28.65 -13.05 14.48
C LEU A 73 -27.99 -14.11 13.58
N SER A 74 -27.01 -14.86 14.13
CA SER A 74 -26.35 -15.95 13.40
C SER A 74 -27.28 -17.12 13.04
N LYS A 75 -28.42 -17.24 13.71
CA LYS A 75 -29.46 -18.26 13.46
C LYS A 75 -30.63 -17.70 12.64
N SER A 76 -30.58 -16.46 12.19
CA SER A 76 -31.64 -15.87 11.37
C SER A 76 -31.92 -16.69 10.13
N THR A 77 -33.17 -16.76 9.72
CA THR A 77 -33.57 -17.36 8.44
C THR A 77 -33.03 -16.58 7.24
N ASN A 78 -32.80 -15.26 7.40
CA ASN A 78 -32.24 -14.40 6.36
C ASN A 78 -30.71 -14.57 6.30
N ALA A 79 -30.18 -14.98 5.14
CA ALA A 79 -28.75 -15.21 4.93
C ALA A 79 -27.93 -13.91 5.05
N GLU A 80 -28.48 -12.77 4.62
CA GLU A 80 -27.80 -11.48 4.66
C GLU A 80 -27.66 -10.98 6.11
N VAL A 81 -28.67 -11.23 6.96
CA VAL A 81 -28.58 -10.96 8.40
C VAL A 81 -27.43 -11.75 9.04
N ARG A 82 -27.35 -13.04 8.72
CA ARG A 82 -26.25 -13.89 9.24
C ARG A 82 -24.87 -13.38 8.81
N GLN A 83 -24.74 -12.99 7.55
CA GLN A 83 -23.49 -12.48 7.00
C GLN A 83 -23.09 -11.14 7.64
N LEU A 84 -24.03 -10.19 7.76
CA LEU A 84 -23.75 -8.88 8.39
C LEU A 84 -23.45 -9.05 9.88
N ALA A 85 -24.15 -9.91 10.59
CA ALA A 85 -23.88 -10.19 11.99
C ALA A 85 -22.45 -10.75 12.19
N GLN A 86 -22.02 -11.66 11.33
CA GLN A 86 -20.64 -12.19 11.34
C GLN A 86 -19.63 -11.10 11.05
N GLN A 87 -19.84 -10.29 10.01
CA GLN A 87 -18.96 -9.19 9.62
C GLN A 87 -18.83 -8.15 10.74
N LEU A 88 -19.93 -7.72 11.33
CA LEU A 88 -19.94 -6.76 12.44
C LEU A 88 -19.29 -7.34 13.69
N SER A 89 -19.50 -8.63 13.99
CA SER A 89 -18.82 -9.30 15.10
C SER A 89 -17.31 -9.28 14.94
N VAL A 90 -16.78 -9.46 13.72
CA VAL A 90 -15.35 -9.30 13.43
C VAL A 90 -14.89 -7.85 13.62
N THR A 91 -15.67 -6.87 13.12
CA THR A 91 -15.38 -5.44 13.27
C THR A 91 -15.33 -5.02 14.75
N PHE A 92 -16.19 -5.60 15.57
CA PHE A 92 -16.23 -5.39 17.03
C PHE A 92 -15.20 -6.22 17.80
N GLY A 93 -14.37 -7.01 17.13
CA GLY A 93 -13.33 -7.81 17.74
C GLY A 93 -13.84 -8.98 18.60
N SER A 94 -15.00 -9.56 18.27
CA SER A 94 -15.51 -10.78 18.96
C SER A 94 -14.51 -11.92 18.81
N LYS A 95 -14.09 -12.49 19.95
CA LYS A 95 -13.13 -13.59 19.98
C LYS A 95 -13.64 -14.82 19.20
N GLU A 96 -14.91 -15.09 19.32
CA GLU A 96 -15.60 -16.19 18.64
C GLU A 96 -15.62 -15.97 17.14
N ALA A 97 -15.97 -14.77 16.68
CA ALA A 97 -16.00 -14.43 15.27
C ALA A 97 -14.60 -14.47 14.65
N LEU A 98 -13.58 -13.95 15.34
CA LEU A 98 -12.19 -14.03 14.91
C LEU A 98 -11.67 -15.47 14.87
N ALA A 99 -12.04 -16.32 15.83
CA ALA A 99 -11.70 -17.74 15.83
C ALA A 99 -12.29 -18.48 14.61
N VAL A 100 -13.54 -18.15 14.23
CA VAL A 100 -14.17 -18.70 13.01
C VAL A 100 -13.38 -18.28 11.78
N GLN A 101 -12.97 -17.01 11.66
CA GLN A 101 -12.16 -16.52 10.54
C GLN A 101 -10.79 -17.21 10.50
N ARG A 102 -10.10 -17.39 11.64
CA ARG A 102 -8.83 -18.10 11.70
C ARG A 102 -8.98 -19.57 11.26
N LYS A 103 -10.05 -20.24 11.70
CA LYS A 103 -10.33 -21.62 11.27
C LYS A 103 -10.57 -21.70 9.77
N GLN A 104 -11.34 -20.77 9.20
CA GLN A 104 -11.58 -20.69 7.76
C GLN A 104 -10.30 -20.42 6.98
N LEU A 105 -9.45 -19.50 7.45
CA LEU A 105 -8.14 -19.21 6.85
C LEU A 105 -7.23 -20.44 6.84
N ALA A 106 -7.20 -21.21 7.94
CA ALA A 106 -6.35 -22.38 8.10
C ALA A 106 -6.87 -23.63 7.35
N ASP A 107 -8.14 -23.67 6.95
CA ASP A 107 -8.71 -24.82 6.25
C ASP A 107 -8.23 -24.88 4.79
N ALA A 108 -7.25 -25.72 4.53
CA ALA A 108 -6.71 -25.94 3.17
C ALA A 108 -7.74 -26.49 2.16
N LYS A 109 -8.88 -27.00 2.61
CA LYS A 109 -9.98 -27.49 1.74
C LYS A 109 -10.96 -26.39 1.37
N ALA A 110 -10.96 -25.26 2.10
CA ALA A 110 -11.83 -24.13 1.78
C ALA A 110 -11.38 -23.45 0.48
N PRO A 111 -12.32 -22.89 -0.30
CA PRO A 111 -11.99 -22.14 -1.52
C PRO A 111 -11.01 -20.99 -1.21
N ALA A 112 -10.03 -20.77 -2.09
CA ALA A 112 -9.02 -19.71 -1.92
C ALA A 112 -9.64 -18.33 -1.71
N ALA A 113 -10.73 -18.01 -2.43
CA ALA A 113 -11.46 -16.74 -2.27
C ALA A 113 -12.02 -16.55 -0.84
N ALA A 114 -12.56 -17.63 -0.25
CA ALA A 114 -13.09 -17.59 1.12
C ALA A 114 -11.97 -17.42 2.16
N ARG A 115 -10.83 -18.05 1.93
CA ARG A 115 -9.63 -17.92 2.78
C ARG A 115 -9.01 -16.52 2.66
N LEU A 116 -8.98 -15.94 1.46
CA LEU A 116 -8.55 -14.55 1.25
C LEU A 116 -9.45 -13.56 1.99
N ALA A 117 -10.77 -13.71 1.89
CA ALA A 117 -11.72 -12.87 2.63
C ALA A 117 -11.54 -12.99 4.16
N ALA A 118 -11.26 -14.20 4.65
CA ALA A 118 -10.96 -14.42 6.06
C ALA A 118 -9.65 -13.73 6.47
N LEU A 119 -8.60 -13.82 5.65
CA LEU A 119 -7.33 -13.12 5.88
C LEU A 119 -7.52 -11.61 5.94
N GLU A 120 -8.22 -11.02 4.97
CA GLU A 120 -8.53 -9.58 4.92
C GLU A 120 -9.29 -9.12 6.17
N SER A 121 -10.28 -9.91 6.59
CA SER A 121 -11.06 -9.64 7.80
C SER A 121 -10.20 -9.65 9.07
N LEU A 122 -9.30 -10.63 9.22
CA LEU A 122 -8.37 -10.73 10.35
C LEU A 122 -7.33 -9.61 10.35
N VAL A 123 -6.82 -9.22 9.17
CA VAL A 123 -5.92 -8.07 9.01
C VAL A 123 -6.62 -6.78 9.41
N ALA A 124 -7.86 -6.57 8.94
CA ALA A 124 -8.64 -5.38 9.28
C ALA A 124 -8.91 -5.28 10.79
N ALA A 125 -9.20 -6.40 11.43
CA ALA A 125 -9.37 -6.48 12.88
C ALA A 125 -8.05 -6.41 13.67
N LYS A 126 -6.89 -6.42 13.02
CA LYS A 126 -5.55 -6.57 13.64
C LYS A 126 -5.51 -7.75 14.64
N ASP A 127 -6.04 -8.89 14.22
CA ASP A 127 -6.12 -10.08 15.07
C ASP A 127 -4.74 -10.49 15.59
N ALA A 128 -4.60 -10.56 16.92
CA ALA A 128 -3.32 -10.82 17.58
C ALA A 128 -2.77 -12.24 17.33
N GLU A 129 -3.61 -13.18 16.91
CA GLU A 129 -3.20 -14.57 16.62
C GLU A 129 -2.88 -14.77 15.14
N LEU A 130 -3.27 -13.83 14.25
CA LEU A 130 -2.99 -13.91 12.82
C LEU A 130 -1.49 -14.01 12.48
N PRO A 131 -0.56 -13.30 13.16
CA PRO A 131 0.88 -13.38 12.85
C PRO A 131 1.43 -14.80 12.85
N ALA A 132 0.93 -15.69 13.70
CA ALA A 132 1.36 -17.09 13.75
C ALA A 132 0.98 -17.89 12.49
N LEU A 133 -0.07 -17.50 11.77
CA LEU A 133 -0.57 -18.18 10.57
C LEU A 133 0.13 -17.70 9.30
N LEU A 134 0.59 -16.46 9.24
CA LEU A 134 1.09 -15.83 8.02
C LEU A 134 2.27 -16.55 7.37
N PRO A 135 3.30 -17.04 8.11
CA PRO A 135 4.44 -17.71 7.48
C PRO A 135 4.07 -18.99 6.72
N VAL A 136 3.05 -19.73 7.17
CA VAL A 136 2.58 -20.93 6.49
C VAL A 136 1.96 -20.59 5.14
N LEU A 137 1.20 -19.47 5.07
CA LEU A 137 0.51 -19.02 3.86
C LEU A 137 1.47 -18.57 2.75
N LEU A 138 2.72 -18.25 3.06
CA LEU A 138 3.74 -17.93 2.06
C LEU A 138 4.01 -19.09 1.09
N ASN A 139 3.75 -20.33 1.50
CA ASN A 139 3.95 -21.50 0.65
C ASN A 139 2.79 -21.76 -0.31
N GLU A 140 1.68 -21.05 -0.18
CA GLU A 140 0.47 -21.21 -0.97
C GLU A 140 0.38 -20.08 -2.02
N ALA A 141 0.53 -20.41 -3.30
CA ALA A 141 0.56 -19.42 -4.39
C ALA A 141 -0.67 -18.49 -4.39
N ALA A 142 -1.86 -19.03 -4.13
CA ALA A 142 -3.10 -18.25 -4.12
C ALA A 142 -3.21 -17.24 -2.96
N LEU A 143 -2.49 -17.45 -1.86
CA LEU A 143 -2.56 -16.64 -0.65
C LEU A 143 -1.29 -15.81 -0.41
N ARG A 144 -0.19 -16.17 -1.06
CA ARG A 144 1.15 -15.64 -0.81
C ARG A 144 1.23 -14.12 -0.89
N SER A 145 0.75 -13.53 -1.97
CA SER A 145 0.75 -12.08 -2.14
C SER A 145 -0.02 -11.35 -1.03
N ALA A 146 -1.17 -11.89 -0.63
CA ALA A 146 -1.98 -11.33 0.47
C ALA A 146 -1.29 -11.51 1.82
N ALA A 147 -0.66 -12.68 2.06
CA ALA A 147 0.10 -12.94 3.28
C ALA A 147 1.32 -12.01 3.42
N LEU A 148 2.06 -11.77 2.32
CA LEU A 148 3.16 -10.81 2.30
C LEU A 148 2.70 -9.41 2.71
N ARG A 149 1.61 -8.91 2.12
CA ARG A 149 1.05 -7.60 2.50
C ARG A 149 0.54 -7.59 3.94
N ALA A 150 -0.11 -8.66 4.39
CA ALA A 150 -0.58 -8.79 5.77
C ALA A 150 0.56 -8.70 6.79
N MET A 151 1.74 -9.27 6.49
CA MET A 151 2.92 -9.20 7.36
C MET A 151 3.37 -7.76 7.62
N ALA A 152 3.17 -6.84 6.67
CA ALA A 152 3.50 -5.43 6.88
C ALA A 152 2.68 -4.77 8.01
N VAL A 153 1.49 -5.31 8.34
CA VAL A 153 0.61 -4.77 9.38
C VAL A 153 1.11 -5.08 10.79
N PHE A 154 1.86 -6.15 10.96
CA PHE A 154 2.33 -6.65 12.26
C PHE A 154 3.84 -6.50 12.40
N ASP A 155 4.32 -6.05 13.57
CA ASP A 155 5.74 -5.95 13.86
C ASP A 155 6.24 -7.25 14.51
N ASP A 156 6.45 -8.28 13.67
CA ASP A 156 6.98 -9.57 14.13
C ASP A 156 8.36 -9.82 13.51
N ALA A 157 9.37 -9.93 14.37
CA ALA A 157 10.76 -10.16 13.98
C ALA A 157 10.99 -11.48 13.20
N LYS A 158 10.01 -12.40 13.20
CA LYS A 158 10.07 -13.66 12.43
C LYS A 158 9.76 -13.47 10.94
N PHE A 159 9.11 -12.36 10.56
CA PHE A 159 8.68 -12.15 9.19
C PHE A 159 9.85 -11.87 8.21
N PRO A 160 10.77 -10.95 8.49
CA PRO A 160 11.86 -10.71 7.56
C PRO A 160 12.67 -11.97 7.21
N PRO A 161 13.12 -12.81 8.16
CA PRO A 161 13.81 -14.05 7.82
C PRO A 161 12.98 -15.01 6.97
N ALA A 162 11.68 -15.15 7.26
CA ALA A 162 10.79 -16.01 6.48
C ALA A 162 10.63 -15.52 5.03
N ILE A 163 10.44 -14.21 4.85
CA ILE A 163 10.34 -13.57 3.52
C ILE A 163 11.67 -13.73 2.75
N LEU A 164 12.80 -13.44 3.39
CA LEU A 164 14.12 -13.51 2.77
C LEU A 164 14.48 -14.95 2.33
N ALA A 165 14.13 -15.95 3.12
CA ALA A 165 14.36 -17.36 2.79
C ALA A 165 13.56 -17.79 1.54
N LEU A 166 12.36 -17.23 1.35
CA LEU A 166 11.52 -17.56 0.20
C LEU A 166 11.85 -16.72 -1.04
N TYR A 167 12.44 -15.53 -0.88
CA TYR A 167 12.63 -14.52 -1.92
C TYR A 167 13.23 -15.05 -3.24
N PRO A 168 14.25 -15.93 -3.26
CA PRO A 168 14.81 -16.45 -4.52
C PRO A 168 13.81 -17.23 -5.37
N LYS A 169 12.78 -17.80 -4.76
CA LYS A 169 11.77 -18.66 -5.39
C LYS A 169 10.51 -17.91 -5.82
N LEU A 170 10.41 -16.62 -5.47
CA LEU A 170 9.24 -15.80 -5.77
C LEU A 170 9.23 -15.38 -7.24
N ASP A 171 8.03 -15.26 -7.81
CA ASP A 171 7.81 -14.60 -9.08
C ASP A 171 7.96 -13.05 -8.94
N ALA A 172 7.83 -12.33 -10.05
CA ALA A 172 8.04 -10.88 -10.06
C ALA A 172 7.01 -10.12 -9.19
N ALA A 173 5.76 -10.56 -9.16
CA ALA A 173 4.69 -9.92 -8.39
C ALA A 173 4.89 -10.15 -6.89
N ASP A 174 5.19 -11.37 -6.50
CA ASP A 174 5.46 -11.73 -5.10
C ASP A 174 6.76 -11.11 -4.59
N LYS A 175 7.81 -11.01 -5.43
CA LYS A 175 9.04 -10.25 -5.10
C LYS A 175 8.74 -8.79 -4.79
N LYS A 176 7.89 -8.14 -5.59
CA LYS A 176 7.47 -6.76 -5.33
C LYS A 176 6.75 -6.62 -4.00
N ASN A 177 5.79 -7.50 -3.70
CA ASN A 177 5.09 -7.51 -2.41
C ASN A 177 6.05 -7.79 -1.24
N ALA A 178 6.99 -8.73 -1.39
CA ALA A 178 7.99 -9.04 -0.38
C ALA A 178 8.88 -7.82 -0.07
N LEU A 179 9.40 -7.15 -1.10
CA LEU A 179 10.21 -5.95 -0.94
C LEU A 179 9.40 -4.80 -0.33
N ALA A 180 8.15 -4.58 -0.78
CA ALA A 180 7.27 -3.56 -0.20
C ALA A 180 7.02 -3.82 1.30
N THR A 181 6.85 -5.08 1.69
CA THR A 181 6.74 -5.47 3.11
C THR A 181 8.03 -5.19 3.87
N LEU A 182 9.18 -5.55 3.30
CA LEU A 182 10.47 -5.38 3.97
C LEU A 182 10.88 -3.91 4.12
N VAL A 183 10.40 -3.00 3.30
CA VAL A 183 10.66 -1.55 3.45
C VAL A 183 9.67 -0.84 4.36
N SER A 184 8.57 -1.49 4.78
CA SER A 184 7.44 -0.84 5.45
C SER A 184 7.73 -0.30 6.84
N ARG A 185 8.80 -0.78 7.50
CA ARG A 185 9.17 -0.37 8.86
C ARG A 185 10.66 -0.58 9.17
N PRO A 186 11.21 0.15 10.18
CA PRO A 186 12.64 0.11 10.48
C PRO A 186 13.18 -1.29 10.81
N THR A 187 12.44 -2.09 11.58
CA THR A 187 12.84 -3.44 11.98
C THR A 187 13.03 -4.36 10.77
N PHE A 188 12.12 -4.26 9.79
CA PHE A 188 12.18 -5.06 8.56
C PHE A 188 13.24 -4.53 7.59
N ALA A 189 13.34 -3.21 7.46
CA ALA A 189 14.31 -2.55 6.61
C ALA A 189 15.76 -2.88 7.00
N LYS A 190 16.07 -3.02 8.29
CA LYS A 190 17.38 -3.47 8.77
C LYS A 190 17.76 -4.84 8.20
N ALA A 191 16.83 -5.78 8.20
CA ALA A 191 17.03 -7.11 7.65
C ALA A 191 17.19 -7.08 6.11
N LEU A 192 16.39 -6.26 5.42
CA LEU A 192 16.50 -6.06 3.98
C LEU A 192 17.85 -5.49 3.59
N ILE A 193 18.31 -4.42 4.25
CA ILE A 193 19.61 -3.80 3.96
C ILE A 193 20.74 -4.79 4.19
N ALA A 194 20.70 -5.58 5.28
CA ALA A 194 21.68 -6.65 5.52
C ALA A 194 21.66 -7.72 4.41
N ALA A 195 20.48 -8.08 3.89
CA ALA A 195 20.36 -9.02 2.79
C ALA A 195 20.91 -8.47 1.46
N ILE A 196 20.82 -7.16 1.24
CA ILE A 196 21.41 -6.51 0.06
C ILE A 196 22.95 -6.46 0.19
N GLU A 197 23.47 -6.08 1.35
CA GLU A 197 24.91 -6.03 1.61
C GLU A 197 25.57 -7.41 1.48
N SER A 198 24.89 -8.46 1.94
CA SER A 198 25.33 -9.85 1.78
C SER A 198 25.09 -10.41 0.37
N LYS A 199 24.53 -9.62 -0.57
CA LYS A 199 24.20 -10.01 -1.95
C LYS A 199 23.14 -11.13 -2.05
N GLN A 200 22.37 -11.39 -0.99
CA GLN A 200 21.20 -12.28 -1.02
C GLN A 200 20.08 -11.67 -1.88
N ILE A 201 19.93 -10.34 -1.84
CA ILE A 201 19.06 -9.56 -2.73
C ILE A 201 19.94 -8.59 -3.53
N ALA A 202 19.72 -8.51 -4.81
CA ALA A 202 20.43 -7.54 -5.63
C ALA A 202 19.88 -6.12 -5.38
N ALA A 203 20.73 -5.13 -5.18
CA ALA A 203 20.29 -3.74 -4.98
C ALA A 203 19.39 -3.23 -6.11
N LYS A 204 19.63 -3.69 -7.36
CA LYS A 204 18.78 -3.37 -8.54
C LYS A 204 17.37 -3.95 -8.47
N ASP A 205 17.08 -4.89 -7.59
CA ASP A 205 15.73 -5.43 -7.40
C ASP A 205 14.84 -4.46 -6.62
N LEU A 206 15.45 -3.50 -5.89
CA LEU A 206 14.73 -2.40 -5.28
C LEU A 206 14.56 -1.27 -6.30
N SER A 207 13.33 -1.11 -6.75
CA SER A 207 12.94 0.08 -7.50
C SER A 207 13.03 1.32 -6.60
N ALA A 208 13.22 2.49 -7.20
CA ALA A 208 13.45 3.71 -6.43
C ALA A 208 12.24 4.14 -5.58
N ASP A 209 11.02 3.71 -5.94
CA ASP A 209 9.82 3.86 -5.10
C ASP A 209 9.92 3.08 -3.78
N LEU A 210 10.63 1.94 -3.76
CA LEU A 210 10.92 1.16 -2.55
C LEU A 210 12.12 1.70 -1.77
N VAL A 211 13.08 2.34 -2.45
CA VAL A 211 14.21 3.00 -1.78
C VAL A 211 13.77 4.26 -1.03
N ARG A 212 12.75 4.95 -1.53
CA ARG A 212 12.24 6.19 -0.94
C ARG A 212 11.74 6.04 0.50
N PRO A 213 10.86 5.07 0.86
CA PRO A 213 10.49 4.83 2.25
C PRO A 213 11.70 4.54 3.15
N LEU A 214 12.70 3.80 2.64
CA LEU A 214 13.93 3.52 3.40
C LEU A 214 14.68 4.81 3.79
N ARG A 215 14.66 5.83 2.93
CA ARG A 215 15.26 7.13 3.22
C ARG A 215 14.44 7.96 4.20
N GLY A 216 13.12 7.74 4.25
CA GLY A 216 12.19 8.39 5.18
C GLY A 216 12.30 7.84 6.62
N LEU A 217 12.86 6.65 6.79
CA LEU A 217 13.01 6.03 8.10
C LEU A 217 13.93 6.87 8.98
N LYS A 218 13.45 7.27 10.17
CA LYS A 218 14.17 8.13 11.12
C LYS A 218 15.23 7.35 11.93
N GLU A 219 16.06 6.59 11.25
CA GLU A 219 17.15 5.79 11.81
C GLU A 219 18.47 6.20 11.15
N PRO A 220 19.32 7.02 11.82
CA PRO A 220 20.52 7.60 11.19
C PRO A 220 21.49 6.56 10.60
N GLU A 221 21.71 5.46 11.28
CA GLU A 221 22.58 4.38 10.79
C GLU A 221 22.01 3.69 9.55
N LEU A 222 20.68 3.51 9.52
CA LEU A 222 20.01 2.94 8.36
C LEU A 222 20.05 3.90 7.17
N ALA A 223 19.80 5.18 7.40
CA ALA A 223 19.89 6.23 6.38
C ALA A 223 21.25 6.27 5.71
N LYS A 224 22.35 6.22 6.51
CA LYS A 224 23.73 6.18 6.01
C LYS A 224 23.98 4.95 5.11
N ARG A 225 23.52 3.77 5.52
CA ARG A 225 23.65 2.54 4.73
C ARG A 225 22.84 2.61 3.43
N VAL A 226 21.63 3.19 3.48
CA VAL A 226 20.80 3.43 2.29
C VAL A 226 21.50 4.37 1.32
N GLU A 227 22.13 5.46 1.81
CA GLU A 227 22.92 6.36 0.97
C GLU A 227 24.12 5.67 0.34
N GLN A 228 24.81 4.81 1.07
CA GLN A 228 25.94 4.03 0.53
C GLN A 228 25.51 3.06 -0.59
N LEU A 229 24.34 2.45 -0.46
CA LEU A 229 23.83 1.46 -1.42
C LEU A 229 23.13 2.09 -2.63
N PHE A 230 22.42 3.20 -2.44
CA PHE A 230 21.52 3.79 -3.44
C PHE A 230 21.84 5.25 -3.80
N GLY A 231 22.94 5.79 -3.29
CA GLY A 231 23.34 7.19 -3.51
C GLY A 231 22.47 8.20 -2.73
N VAL A 232 22.73 9.49 -2.92
CA VAL A 232 21.97 10.59 -2.28
C VAL A 232 20.59 10.76 -2.90
N ALA A 233 19.63 11.19 -2.09
CA ALA A 233 18.22 11.28 -2.49
C ALA A 233 17.92 12.34 -3.55
N ARG A 234 18.79 13.34 -3.73
CA ARG A 234 18.58 14.47 -4.67
C ARG A 234 19.92 15.00 -5.14
N ALA A 235 20.15 14.94 -6.45
CA ALA A 235 21.15 15.78 -7.08
C ALA A 235 20.70 17.26 -7.00
N SER A 236 21.64 18.19 -6.94
CA SER A 236 21.31 19.62 -7.08
C SER A 236 20.70 19.86 -8.48
N ASP A 237 19.90 20.95 -8.64
CA ASP A 237 19.33 21.29 -9.94
C ASP A 237 20.41 21.40 -11.03
N ALA A 238 21.60 21.93 -10.67
CA ALA A 238 22.76 22.01 -11.56
C ALA A 238 23.30 20.63 -11.97
N ASP A 239 23.31 19.65 -11.07
CA ASP A 239 23.79 18.30 -11.37
C ASP A 239 22.76 17.53 -12.21
N LYS A 240 21.46 17.78 -12.00
CA LYS A 240 20.40 17.25 -12.88
C LYS A 240 20.52 17.77 -14.30
N LEU A 241 20.79 19.06 -14.45
CA LEU A 241 20.99 19.64 -15.78
C LEU A 241 22.22 19.02 -16.49
N LYS A 242 23.31 18.76 -15.75
CA LYS A 242 24.48 18.03 -16.29
C LYS A 242 24.12 16.59 -16.68
N GLU A 243 23.37 15.88 -15.84
CA GLU A 243 22.90 14.51 -16.13
C GLU A 243 22.06 14.49 -17.41
N ILE A 244 21.09 15.40 -17.52
CA ILE A 244 20.24 15.55 -18.72
C ILE A 244 21.10 15.83 -19.96
N ALA A 245 22.07 16.76 -19.89
CA ALA A 245 22.96 17.08 -20.98
C ALA A 245 23.81 15.86 -21.40
N LEU A 246 24.31 15.10 -20.42
CA LEU A 246 25.09 13.87 -20.67
C LEU A 246 24.26 12.83 -21.40
N PHE A 247 23.01 12.60 -21.00
CA PHE A 247 22.12 11.66 -21.69
C PHE A 247 21.80 12.11 -23.13
N LYS A 248 21.59 13.42 -23.36
CA LYS A 248 21.39 13.98 -24.71
C LYS A 248 22.61 13.73 -25.60
N THR A 249 23.81 14.01 -25.09
CA THR A 249 25.07 13.76 -25.79
C THR A 249 25.22 12.26 -26.10
N MET A 250 24.96 11.40 -25.13
CA MET A 250 25.00 9.95 -25.33
C MET A 250 24.09 9.48 -26.48
N PHE A 251 22.89 10.05 -26.59
CA PHE A 251 21.99 9.74 -27.70
C PHE A 251 22.52 10.15 -29.06
N GLN A 252 23.26 11.27 -29.14
CA GLN A 252 23.85 11.79 -30.37
C GLN A 252 25.08 11.00 -30.81
N GLU A 253 25.89 10.53 -29.86
CA GLU A 253 27.18 9.90 -30.10
C GLU A 253 27.12 8.36 -30.32
N LEU A 254 26.00 7.73 -29.96
CA LEU A 254 25.87 6.27 -30.18
C LEU A 254 25.90 5.93 -31.66
N PRO A 255 26.66 4.87 -32.07
CA PRO A 255 26.66 4.40 -33.46
C PRO A 255 25.23 4.19 -33.96
N ARG A 256 24.97 4.54 -35.21
CA ARG A 256 23.68 4.31 -35.85
C ARG A 256 23.41 2.81 -36.02
N ARG A 257 23.02 2.19 -34.91
CA ARG A 257 22.40 0.89 -34.90
C ARG A 257 20.88 1.09 -35.13
N ALA A 258 20.21 0.17 -35.80
CA ALA A 258 18.76 0.16 -35.81
C ALA A 258 18.22 0.03 -34.40
N ASP A 259 17.41 1.01 -33.94
CA ASP A 259 16.72 0.94 -32.66
C ASP A 259 15.71 -0.21 -32.68
N ASN A 260 15.53 -0.87 -31.55
CA ASN A 260 14.61 -1.99 -31.41
C ASN A 260 13.43 -1.62 -30.48
N PRO A 261 12.36 -0.98 -30.99
CA PRO A 261 11.23 -0.59 -30.14
C PRO A 261 10.49 -1.81 -29.57
N SER A 262 10.55 -2.99 -30.19
CA SER A 262 9.97 -4.23 -29.63
C SER A 262 10.70 -4.64 -28.34
N GLN A 263 12.03 -4.56 -28.31
CA GLN A 263 12.81 -4.77 -27.09
C GLN A 263 12.56 -3.65 -26.09
N GLY A 264 12.41 -2.41 -26.56
CA GLY A 264 12.02 -1.27 -25.74
C GLY A 264 10.68 -1.47 -25.04
N ARG A 265 9.69 -2.12 -25.70
CA ARG A 265 8.42 -2.49 -25.06
C ARG A 265 8.60 -3.44 -23.89
N VAL A 266 9.50 -4.43 -23.98
CA VAL A 266 9.82 -5.34 -22.88
C VAL A 266 10.41 -4.57 -21.70
N ILE A 267 11.33 -3.63 -21.96
CA ILE A 267 11.94 -2.78 -20.94
C ILE A 267 10.87 -1.87 -20.30
N TYR A 268 10.04 -1.22 -21.13
CA TYR A 268 8.93 -0.38 -20.66
C TYR A 268 8.01 -1.14 -19.70
N THR A 269 7.59 -2.34 -20.06
CA THR A 269 6.70 -3.16 -19.24
C THR A 269 7.27 -3.43 -17.85
N LYS A 270 8.60 -3.60 -17.76
CA LYS A 270 9.30 -3.88 -16.50
C LYS A 270 9.55 -2.62 -15.66
N THR A 271 9.82 -1.49 -16.29
CA THR A 271 10.28 -0.27 -15.62
C THR A 271 9.20 0.79 -15.47
N CYS A 272 8.46 1.08 -16.53
CA CYS A 272 7.49 2.18 -16.60
C CYS A 272 6.04 1.67 -16.54
N GLY A 273 5.76 0.55 -17.20
CA GLY A 273 4.43 -0.01 -17.40
C GLY A 273 3.76 -0.51 -16.12
N GLN A 274 4.49 -0.61 -15.01
CA GLN A 274 3.89 -0.91 -13.70
C GLN A 274 3.05 0.27 -13.16
N CYS A 275 3.40 1.49 -13.54
CA CYS A 275 2.75 2.71 -13.08
C CYS A 275 2.00 3.42 -14.20
N HIS A 276 2.53 3.42 -15.43
CA HIS A 276 1.99 4.17 -16.56
C HIS A 276 1.23 3.27 -17.54
N THR A 277 0.12 3.81 -18.05
CA THR A 277 -0.55 3.26 -19.25
C THR A 277 0.10 3.84 -20.50
N LEU A 278 0.37 2.97 -21.50
CA LEU A 278 0.77 3.36 -22.85
C LEU A 278 0.06 2.45 -23.86
N PHE A 279 -0.64 3.04 -24.82
CA PHE A 279 -1.45 2.34 -25.83
C PHE A 279 -2.49 1.36 -25.21
N GLY A 280 -3.08 1.75 -24.08
CA GLY A 280 -4.09 0.96 -23.36
C GLY A 280 -3.54 -0.15 -22.47
N GLU A 281 -2.22 -0.34 -22.38
CA GLU A 281 -1.57 -1.35 -21.56
C GLU A 281 -0.76 -0.71 -20.43
N GLY A 282 -0.82 -1.31 -19.22
CA GLY A 282 -0.02 -0.89 -18.06
C GLY A 282 -0.81 -0.49 -16.85
N GLY A 283 -0.11 0.07 -15.86
CA GLY A 283 -0.66 0.54 -14.59
C GLY A 283 -1.37 1.89 -14.72
N LYS A 284 -2.15 2.23 -13.68
CA LYS A 284 -2.97 3.46 -13.64
C LYS A 284 -2.61 4.39 -12.48
N ILE A 285 -1.54 4.10 -11.74
CA ILE A 285 -1.10 4.96 -10.65
C ILE A 285 -0.34 6.20 -11.16
N GLY A 286 0.34 6.07 -12.29
CA GLY A 286 0.87 7.17 -13.06
C GLY A 286 -0.08 7.59 -14.18
N PRO A 287 0.16 8.74 -14.82
CA PRO A 287 -0.65 9.19 -15.96
C PRO A 287 -0.58 8.20 -17.15
N ASP A 288 -1.66 8.14 -17.91
CA ASP A 288 -1.63 7.60 -19.26
C ASP A 288 -0.77 8.51 -20.14
N ILE A 289 0.35 7.98 -20.60
CA ILE A 289 1.31 8.74 -21.42
C ILE A 289 1.09 8.59 -22.92
N THR A 290 0.02 7.91 -23.36
CA THR A 290 -0.28 7.71 -24.78
C THR A 290 -0.38 9.03 -25.53
N GLY A 291 -1.05 10.02 -24.95
CA GLY A 291 -1.25 11.35 -25.52
C GLY A 291 -0.19 12.40 -25.16
N SER A 292 0.85 12.03 -24.39
CA SER A 292 1.89 13.00 -24.00
C SER A 292 2.86 13.30 -25.15
N ASN A 293 3.67 14.37 -25.01
CA ASN A 293 4.62 14.82 -26.06
C ASN A 293 5.83 13.90 -26.22
N ARG A 294 5.58 12.59 -26.40
CA ARG A 294 6.59 11.53 -26.46
C ARG A 294 7.49 11.58 -27.70
N ALA A 295 7.06 12.28 -28.75
CA ALA A 295 7.89 12.48 -29.94
C ALA A 295 9.14 13.31 -29.65
N GLU A 296 9.07 14.22 -28.67
CA GLU A 296 10.17 15.11 -28.30
C GLU A 296 11.10 14.43 -27.29
N LEU A 297 12.36 14.24 -27.71
CA LEU A 297 13.38 13.59 -26.88
C LEU A 297 13.65 14.35 -25.59
N ASP A 298 13.71 15.69 -25.67
CA ASP A 298 13.95 16.55 -24.52
C ASP A 298 12.88 16.43 -23.47
N TYR A 299 11.61 16.36 -23.90
CA TYR A 299 10.48 16.14 -23.01
C TYR A 299 10.61 14.81 -22.26
N LEU A 300 10.91 13.72 -22.98
CA LEU A 300 11.07 12.40 -22.38
C LEU A 300 12.22 12.36 -21.38
N ILE A 301 13.40 12.83 -21.80
CA ILE A 301 14.61 12.80 -20.93
C ILE A 301 14.40 13.64 -19.68
N MET A 302 13.85 14.85 -19.78
CA MET A 302 13.57 15.69 -18.62
C MET A 302 12.62 15.03 -17.64
N ASN A 303 11.48 14.52 -18.12
CA ASN A 303 10.50 13.88 -17.23
C ASN A 303 10.98 12.58 -16.60
N ILE A 304 11.87 11.82 -17.26
CA ILE A 304 12.40 10.57 -16.74
C ILE A 304 13.55 10.82 -15.75
N LEU A 305 14.44 11.77 -16.02
CA LEU A 305 15.60 12.04 -15.18
C LEU A 305 15.28 12.97 -14.02
N ASP A 306 14.35 13.92 -14.19
CA ASP A 306 13.91 14.84 -13.14
C ASP A 306 12.38 14.83 -12.95
N PRO A 307 11.81 13.73 -12.46
CA PRO A 307 10.37 13.59 -12.26
C PRO A 307 9.84 14.47 -11.13
N ASN A 308 10.73 15.17 -10.41
CA ASN A 308 10.39 16.09 -9.34
C ASN A 308 10.37 17.56 -9.82
N ALA A 309 10.86 17.85 -11.03
CA ALA A 309 10.87 19.20 -11.57
C ALA A 309 9.44 19.77 -11.69
N GLU A 310 8.52 18.94 -12.18
CA GLU A 310 7.12 19.31 -12.31
C GLU A 310 6.21 18.13 -12.01
N ILE A 311 5.37 18.25 -10.98
CA ILE A 311 4.41 17.21 -10.58
C ILE A 311 3.02 17.80 -10.71
N ALA A 312 2.22 17.26 -11.64
CA ALA A 312 0.81 17.64 -11.77
C ALA A 312 0.05 17.38 -10.45
N ALA A 313 -0.90 18.25 -10.13
CA ALA A 313 -1.59 18.25 -8.84
C ALA A 313 -2.22 16.89 -8.50
N ASP A 314 -2.84 16.24 -9.49
CA ASP A 314 -3.51 14.94 -9.33
C ASP A 314 -2.55 13.78 -9.06
N TYR A 315 -1.25 13.97 -9.35
CA TYR A 315 -0.20 12.97 -9.16
C TYR A 315 0.76 13.32 -8.02
N ARG A 316 0.45 14.35 -7.21
CA ARG A 316 1.19 14.63 -5.98
C ARG A 316 0.80 13.64 -4.90
N PRO A 317 1.72 12.80 -4.44
CA PRO A 317 1.39 11.81 -3.44
C PRO A 317 1.23 12.42 -2.04
N TRP A 318 0.65 11.62 -1.16
CA TRP A 318 0.54 11.91 0.26
C TRP A 318 1.38 10.93 1.05
N ASP A 319 2.12 11.46 2.02
CA ASP A 319 2.91 10.70 2.98
C ASP A 319 2.08 10.55 4.26
N LEU A 320 1.74 9.33 4.60
CA LEU A 320 1.02 8.93 5.80
C LEU A 320 2.02 8.31 6.77
N VAL A 321 2.23 8.91 7.93
CA VAL A 321 3.00 8.30 9.03
C VAL A 321 2.02 7.79 10.07
N LEU A 322 2.04 6.50 10.34
CA LEU A 322 1.16 5.86 11.29
C LEU A 322 1.76 5.90 12.71
N LYS A 323 0.91 5.69 13.71
CA LYS A 323 1.32 5.64 15.12
C LYS A 323 2.18 4.42 15.46
N ASP A 324 2.12 3.38 14.62
CA ASP A 324 2.93 2.16 14.70
C ASP A 324 4.22 2.24 13.84
N ASP A 325 4.65 3.46 13.50
CA ASP A 325 5.85 3.78 12.72
C ASP A 325 5.88 3.27 11.27
N ARG A 326 4.76 2.78 10.73
CA ARG A 326 4.65 2.51 9.30
C ARG A 326 4.55 3.82 8.52
N GLU A 327 5.19 3.86 7.36
CA GLU A 327 5.04 4.93 6.39
C GLU A 327 4.35 4.39 5.13
N ILE A 328 3.32 5.10 4.68
CA ILE A 328 2.57 4.79 3.47
C ILE A 328 2.59 6.03 2.57
N THR A 329 3.06 5.88 1.34
CA THR A 329 3.00 6.93 0.33
C THR A 329 2.07 6.49 -0.80
N GLY A 330 1.15 7.36 -1.20
CA GLY A 330 0.20 7.06 -2.26
C GLY A 330 -0.57 8.27 -2.77
N LEU A 331 -1.27 8.11 -3.87
CA LEU A 331 -2.18 9.12 -4.39
C LEU A 331 -3.48 9.10 -3.59
N MET A 332 -3.96 10.29 -3.20
CA MET A 332 -5.21 10.43 -2.47
C MET A 332 -6.39 10.03 -3.35
N VAL A 333 -7.11 9.00 -2.94
CA VAL A 333 -8.35 8.56 -3.59
C VAL A 333 -9.56 9.17 -2.88
N ARG A 334 -9.55 9.12 -1.54
CA ARG A 334 -10.62 9.67 -0.70
C ARG A 334 -10.07 9.98 0.68
N GLN A 335 -10.59 11.03 1.28
CA GLN A 335 -10.43 11.29 2.72
C GLN A 335 -11.72 11.86 3.29
N ASP A 336 -12.05 11.47 4.49
CA ASP A 336 -13.16 11.97 5.27
C ASP A 336 -12.76 12.11 6.75
N THR A 337 -13.69 12.28 7.65
CA THR A 337 -13.42 12.42 9.10
C THR A 337 -12.94 11.13 9.74
N GLN A 338 -13.21 9.98 9.13
CA GLN A 338 -12.93 8.65 9.67
C GLN A 338 -11.69 8.01 9.05
N VAL A 339 -11.53 8.11 7.74
CA VAL A 339 -10.49 7.37 7.00
C VAL A 339 -9.79 8.24 5.97
N VAL A 340 -8.59 7.80 5.63
CA VAL A 340 -7.82 8.24 4.46
C VAL A 340 -7.61 7.03 3.57
N VAL A 341 -7.95 7.15 2.28
CA VAL A 341 -7.75 6.09 1.28
C VAL A 341 -6.75 6.59 0.25
N VAL A 342 -5.65 5.87 0.12
CA VAL A 342 -4.61 6.19 -0.86
C VAL A 342 -4.32 4.99 -1.77
N GLN A 343 -4.12 5.26 -3.06
CA GLN A 343 -3.62 4.29 -4.01
C GLN A 343 -2.11 4.24 -3.90
N THR A 344 -1.59 3.15 -3.40
CA THR A 344 -0.16 2.83 -3.43
C THR A 344 0.18 2.08 -4.72
N ILE A 345 1.45 1.75 -4.93
CA ILE A 345 1.86 0.96 -6.10
C ILE A 345 1.32 -0.48 -6.04
N THR A 346 1.07 -1.00 -4.85
CA THR A 346 0.67 -2.40 -4.64
C THR A 346 -0.81 -2.56 -4.34
N GLU A 347 -1.45 -1.57 -3.71
CA GLU A 347 -2.83 -1.71 -3.22
C GLU A 347 -3.54 -0.38 -3.00
N LEU A 348 -4.85 -0.46 -2.82
CA LEU A 348 -5.67 0.62 -2.30
C LEU A 348 -5.67 0.55 -0.77
N ALA A 349 -4.81 1.35 -0.13
CA ALA A 349 -4.67 1.36 1.31
C ALA A 349 -5.72 2.25 1.97
N THR A 350 -6.52 1.67 2.89
CA THR A 350 -7.46 2.41 3.74
C THR A 350 -6.88 2.53 5.14
N VAL A 351 -6.66 3.75 5.59
CA VAL A 351 -6.05 4.06 6.89
C VAL A 351 -7.01 4.85 7.75
N PRO A 352 -7.42 4.35 8.92
CA PRO A 352 -8.19 5.13 9.89
C PRO A 352 -7.42 6.38 10.33
N ARG A 353 -8.07 7.53 10.38
CA ARG A 353 -7.43 8.77 10.86
C ARG A 353 -6.91 8.64 12.28
N ALA A 354 -7.57 7.84 13.12
CA ALA A 354 -7.12 7.55 14.48
C ALA A 354 -5.74 6.86 14.53
N GLU A 355 -5.32 6.19 13.47
CA GLU A 355 -4.01 5.53 13.39
C GLU A 355 -2.93 6.46 12.82
N LEU A 356 -3.30 7.61 12.26
CA LEU A 356 -2.34 8.55 11.69
C LEU A 356 -1.61 9.34 12.80
N ARG A 357 -0.29 9.42 12.66
CA ARG A 357 0.56 10.39 13.37
C ARG A 357 0.66 11.69 12.58
N SER A 358 0.85 11.58 11.26
CA SER A 358 0.86 12.71 10.35
C SER A 358 0.36 12.35 8.97
N LEU A 359 -0.20 13.35 8.29
CA LEU A 359 -0.65 13.30 6.90
C LEU A 359 -0.18 14.57 6.22
N ARG A 360 0.64 14.46 5.19
CA ARG A 360 1.15 15.62 4.45
C ARG A 360 1.26 15.30 2.97
N GLN A 361 1.07 16.31 2.14
CA GLN A 361 1.36 16.19 0.72
C GLN A 361 2.88 16.14 0.50
N SER A 362 3.34 15.18 -0.27
CA SER A 362 4.75 15.01 -0.60
C SER A 362 5.23 16.08 -1.58
N GLN A 363 6.47 16.50 -1.42
CA GLN A 363 7.15 17.36 -2.39
C GLN A 363 7.84 16.55 -3.50
N LEU A 364 7.82 15.24 -3.40
CA LEU A 364 8.48 14.34 -4.33
C LEU A 364 7.44 13.54 -5.12
N SER A 365 7.73 13.29 -6.39
CA SER A 365 6.93 12.43 -7.28
C SER A 365 6.90 10.97 -6.82
N MET A 366 5.85 10.24 -7.11
CA MET A 366 5.87 8.77 -7.03
C MET A 366 6.74 8.15 -8.12
N MET A 367 6.95 8.85 -9.23
CA MET A 367 7.91 8.43 -10.24
C MET A 367 9.32 8.59 -9.69
N PRO A 368 10.11 7.52 -9.63
CA PRO A 368 11.43 7.54 -9.02
C PRO A 368 12.49 8.14 -9.95
N GLU A 369 13.50 8.74 -9.36
CA GLU A 369 14.73 9.12 -10.07
C GLU A 369 15.61 7.89 -10.32
N GLY A 370 16.52 7.99 -11.30
CA GLY A 370 17.52 6.95 -11.57
C GLY A 370 17.01 5.75 -12.36
N LEU A 371 15.81 5.79 -12.92
CA LEU A 371 15.23 4.68 -13.71
C LEU A 371 16.13 4.24 -14.88
N LEU A 372 16.85 5.15 -15.50
CA LEU A 372 17.73 4.84 -16.62
C LEU A 372 19.11 4.36 -16.17
N ALA A 373 19.52 4.60 -14.93
CA ALA A 373 20.86 4.25 -14.44
C ALA A 373 21.10 2.73 -14.37
N ALA A 374 20.03 1.93 -14.21
CA ALA A 374 20.13 0.47 -14.20
C ALA A 374 20.15 -0.16 -15.60
N LEU A 375 19.95 0.64 -16.66
CA LEU A 375 19.89 0.19 -18.03
C LEU A 375 21.23 0.44 -18.75
N SER A 376 21.62 -0.47 -19.63
CA SER A 376 22.71 -0.24 -20.57
C SER A 376 22.32 0.86 -21.58
N ARG A 377 23.30 1.49 -22.20
CA ARG A 377 23.07 2.51 -23.25
C ARG A 377 22.18 2.00 -24.39
N VAL A 378 22.30 0.73 -24.73
CA VAL A 378 21.49 0.07 -25.77
C VAL A 378 20.04 -0.06 -25.31
N GLU A 379 19.82 -0.50 -24.08
CA GLU A 379 18.48 -0.63 -23.49
C GLU A 379 17.78 0.71 -23.35
N VAL A 380 18.49 1.76 -22.96
CA VAL A 380 17.94 3.13 -22.91
C VAL A 380 17.50 3.58 -24.31
N ARG A 381 18.27 3.32 -25.37
CA ARG A 381 17.89 3.63 -26.74
C ARG A 381 16.63 2.89 -27.18
N ASP A 382 16.59 1.60 -26.95
CA ASP A 382 15.45 0.76 -27.33
C ASP A 382 14.18 1.20 -26.58
N LEU A 383 14.31 1.52 -25.26
CA LEU A 383 13.21 2.08 -24.45
C LEU A 383 12.71 3.41 -25.01
N ILE A 384 13.60 4.36 -25.31
CA ILE A 384 13.21 5.66 -25.86
C ILE A 384 12.59 5.49 -27.25
N ALA A 385 13.09 4.58 -28.08
CA ALA A 385 12.50 4.28 -29.38
C ALA A 385 11.07 3.76 -29.25
N TYR A 386 10.80 2.89 -28.26
CA TYR A 386 9.44 2.45 -27.95
C TYR A 386 8.56 3.58 -27.43
N LEU A 387 9.03 4.36 -26.46
CA LEU A 387 8.28 5.50 -25.93
C LEU A 387 7.90 6.51 -27.04
N ARG A 388 8.74 6.70 -28.04
CA ARG A 388 8.50 7.59 -29.18
C ARG A 388 7.67 6.97 -30.30
N SER A 389 7.36 5.67 -30.23
CA SER A 389 6.53 5.00 -31.22
C SER A 389 5.13 5.64 -31.29
N PRO A 390 4.58 5.88 -32.48
CA PRO A 390 3.27 6.50 -32.63
C PRO A 390 2.12 5.56 -32.22
N GLN A 391 2.37 4.25 -32.24
CA GLN A 391 1.40 3.20 -31.94
C GLN A 391 2.09 2.02 -31.25
N GLN A 392 1.28 1.10 -30.72
CA GLN A 392 1.78 -0.13 -30.11
C GLN A 392 2.63 -0.94 -31.10
N VAL A 393 3.76 -1.46 -30.60
CA VAL A 393 4.65 -2.34 -31.37
C VAL A 393 4.55 -3.78 -30.86
N PRO A 394 4.77 -4.81 -31.72
CA PRO A 394 4.76 -6.20 -31.27
C PRO A 394 5.88 -6.47 -30.26
N LEU A 395 5.70 -7.48 -29.43
CA LEU A 395 6.78 -8.01 -28.60
C LEU A 395 7.84 -8.69 -29.50
N PRO A 396 9.11 -8.73 -29.07
CA PRO A 396 10.13 -9.46 -29.81
C PRO A 396 9.75 -10.94 -29.89
N LYS A 397 10.06 -11.57 -31.03
CA LYS A 397 9.89 -13.02 -31.27
C LYS A 397 10.88 -13.82 -30.46
#